data_69f2a7700b11264ff58deeb8352ca153
#
_entry.id   69f2a7700b11264ff58deeb8352ca153
#
_cell.length_a   1.000
_cell.length_b   1.000
_cell.length_c   1.000
_cell.angle_alpha   90.00
_cell.angle_beta   90.00
_cell.angle_gamma   90.00
#
_symmetry.space_group_name_H-M   'P 1'
#
loop_
_entity.id
_entity.type
_entity.pdbx_description
1 polymer ?
#
loop_
_entity_poly.entity_id
_entity_poly.type
_entity_poly.pdbx_seq_one_letter_code
_entity_poly.pdbx_strand_id
1 'polypeptide(L)'
;MSNHAEGFDTLMQSACALKLPRQFLVGAATCAYQIEGAPFCDGKGESIWDRFTKKPGAIIDGSSGDIACDHYHRMSEDIALMKQLGLSAYRFSTAWTRIIPDGSGSINQAGLDFYSRLIDELLAAHIAPFLTLY
;
A
#
# COMPACT_ATOMS: atom_id res chain seq x y z
N MET A 1 -28.78 -33.16 -3.55
CA MET A 1 -27.94 -32.05 -3.08
C MET A 1 -26.66 -31.91 -3.95
N SER A 2 -26.78 -31.68 -5.28
CA SER A 2 -25.62 -31.64 -6.19
C SER A 2 -25.61 -30.49 -7.22
N ASN A 3 -26.60 -29.59 -7.19
CA ASN A 3 -26.74 -28.59 -8.25
C ASN A 3 -26.06 -27.21 -8.00
N HIS A 4 -25.42 -26.98 -6.84
CA HIS A 4 -24.78 -25.70 -6.58
C HIS A 4 -23.29 -25.64 -6.98
N ALA A 5 -22.59 -26.77 -7.01
CA ALA A 5 -21.19 -26.83 -7.42
C ALA A 5 -20.98 -26.67 -8.92
N GLU A 6 -21.86 -27.28 -9.74
CA GLU A 6 -21.77 -27.20 -11.20
C GLU A 6 -22.03 -25.78 -11.75
N GLY A 7 -22.89 -24.99 -11.09
CA GLY A 7 -23.18 -23.61 -11.45
C GLY A 7 -21.99 -22.66 -11.19
N PHE A 8 -21.22 -22.90 -10.14
CA PHE A 8 -20.06 -22.07 -9.78
C PHE A 8 -18.89 -22.33 -10.73
N ASP A 9 -18.62 -23.58 -11.07
CA ASP A 9 -17.57 -23.96 -12.03
C ASP A 9 -17.87 -23.44 -13.45
N THR A 10 -19.11 -23.43 -13.87
CA THR A 10 -19.52 -22.88 -15.17
C THR A 10 -19.36 -21.35 -15.22
N LEU A 11 -19.68 -20.66 -14.13
CA LEU A 11 -19.46 -19.21 -14.00
C LEU A 11 -17.97 -18.85 -13.99
N MET A 12 -17.14 -19.63 -13.29
CA MET A 12 -15.68 -19.41 -13.26
C MET A 12 -15.04 -19.72 -14.60
N GLN A 13 -15.49 -20.72 -15.36
CA GLN A 13 -15.03 -21.00 -16.72
C GLN A 13 -15.47 -19.91 -17.71
N SER A 14 -16.62 -19.29 -17.53
CA SER A 14 -17.09 -18.17 -18.35
C SER A 14 -16.37 -16.85 -18.05
N ALA A 15 -15.91 -16.64 -16.79
CA ALA A 15 -15.12 -15.46 -16.40
C ALA A 15 -13.69 -15.48 -17.00
N CYS A 16 -13.21 -16.63 -17.47
CA CYS A 16 -11.85 -16.79 -18.01
C CYS A 16 -11.68 -16.29 -19.45
N ALA A 17 -12.69 -15.68 -20.07
CA ALA A 17 -12.67 -15.30 -21.49
C ALA A 17 -12.37 -13.82 -21.75
N LEU A 18 -12.08 -13.02 -20.71
CA LEU A 18 -11.72 -11.60 -20.92
C LEU A 18 -10.27 -11.50 -21.40
N LYS A 19 -10.08 -11.27 -22.71
CA LYS A 19 -8.76 -11.02 -23.29
C LYS A 19 -8.38 -9.56 -23.10
N LEU A 20 -7.57 -9.28 -22.07
CA LEU A 20 -6.97 -7.96 -21.88
C LEU A 20 -5.82 -7.74 -22.90
N PRO A 21 -5.58 -6.51 -23.35
CA PRO A 21 -4.40 -6.18 -24.14
C PRO A 21 -3.11 -6.63 -23.42
N ARG A 22 -2.09 -7.02 -24.20
CA ARG A 22 -0.81 -7.50 -23.60
C ARG A 22 -0.14 -6.48 -22.66
N GLN A 23 -0.32 -5.19 -22.92
CA GLN A 23 0.22 -4.10 -22.12
C GLN A 23 -0.74 -3.62 -21.02
N PHE A 24 -1.87 -4.30 -20.79
CA PHE A 24 -2.79 -3.92 -19.73
C PHE A 24 -2.17 -4.21 -18.37
N LEU A 25 -2.06 -3.18 -17.52
CA LEU A 25 -1.53 -3.31 -16.18
C LEU A 25 -2.66 -3.65 -15.21
N VAL A 26 -2.49 -4.76 -14.50
CA VAL A 26 -3.34 -5.13 -13.36
C VAL A 26 -2.58 -4.79 -12.09
N GLY A 27 -3.16 -3.97 -11.24
CA GLY A 27 -2.44 -3.46 -10.08
C GLY A 27 -3.30 -3.26 -8.86
N ALA A 28 -2.64 -2.94 -7.75
CA ALA A 28 -3.24 -2.49 -6.52
C ALA A 28 -2.90 -1.02 -6.25
N ALA A 29 -3.67 -0.39 -5.37
CA ALA A 29 -3.43 0.98 -4.95
C ALA A 29 -3.62 1.12 -3.44
N THR A 30 -2.71 1.85 -2.80
CA THR A 30 -2.75 2.14 -1.36
C THR A 30 -2.43 3.61 -1.11
N CYS A 31 -2.59 4.04 0.15
CA CYS A 31 -2.00 5.29 0.59
C CYS A 31 -1.23 5.10 1.90
N ALA A 32 -0.21 5.93 2.12
CA ALA A 32 0.75 5.80 3.21
C ALA A 32 0.09 5.62 4.58
N TYR A 33 -0.81 6.52 4.97
CA TYR A 33 -1.46 6.47 6.28
C TYR A 33 -2.28 5.20 6.50
N GLN A 34 -2.87 4.63 5.44
CA GLN A 34 -3.74 3.46 5.54
C GLN A 34 -2.99 2.15 5.74
N ILE A 35 -1.70 2.08 5.37
CA ILE A 35 -0.98 0.81 5.39
C ILE A 35 0.34 0.82 6.16
N GLU A 36 1.06 1.97 6.21
CA GLU A 36 2.43 1.98 6.71
C GLU A 36 2.55 1.65 8.19
N GLY A 37 1.69 2.21 9.04
CA GLY A 37 1.90 2.18 10.48
C GLY A 37 3.15 2.96 10.90
N ALA A 38 3.77 2.57 12.01
CA ALA A 38 5.06 3.09 12.49
C ALA A 38 5.11 4.64 12.56
N PRO A 39 4.16 5.31 13.25
CA PRO A 39 3.97 6.77 13.16
C PRO A 39 5.14 7.59 13.71
N PHE A 40 6.00 6.99 14.54
CA PHE A 40 7.14 7.68 15.17
C PHE A 40 8.49 7.00 14.90
N CYS A 41 8.53 6.01 13.98
CA CYS A 41 9.77 5.32 13.65
C CYS A 41 10.67 6.18 12.78
N ASP A 42 11.98 6.06 13.02
CA ASP A 42 13.04 6.60 12.18
C ASP A 42 12.88 8.10 11.84
N GLY A 43 12.45 8.88 12.83
CA GLY A 43 12.33 10.33 12.70
C GLY A 43 11.11 10.83 11.92
N LYS A 44 10.10 9.99 11.67
CA LYS A 44 8.84 10.45 11.07
C LYS A 44 8.16 11.48 11.97
N GLY A 45 7.77 12.63 11.40
CA GLY A 45 6.95 13.63 12.07
C GLY A 45 5.46 13.27 12.11
N GLU A 46 4.72 13.95 12.99
CA GLU A 46 3.27 13.79 13.10
C GLU A 46 2.57 14.34 11.86
N SER A 47 1.72 13.54 11.23
CA SER A 47 0.86 13.98 10.14
C SER A 47 -0.48 14.55 10.65
N ILE A 48 -1.23 15.21 9.76
CA ILE A 48 -2.60 15.66 10.06
C ILE A 48 -3.52 14.49 10.41
N TRP A 49 -3.28 13.31 9.82
CA TRP A 49 -4.07 12.10 10.08
C TRP A 49 -3.74 11.49 11.45
N ASP A 50 -2.46 11.45 11.82
CA ASP A 50 -2.03 11.02 13.16
C ASP A 50 -2.72 11.87 14.24
N ARG A 51 -2.82 13.18 14.01
CA ARG A 51 -3.49 14.12 14.93
C ARG A 51 -5.01 13.99 14.90
N PHE A 52 -5.60 13.83 13.72
CA PHE A 52 -7.04 13.75 13.55
C PHE A 52 -7.63 12.52 14.23
N THR A 53 -7.03 11.35 14.03
CA THR A 53 -7.52 10.08 14.59
C THR A 53 -7.44 10.02 16.12
N LYS A 54 -6.56 10.84 16.73
CA LYS A 54 -6.44 10.94 18.21
C LYS A 54 -7.48 11.86 18.85
N LYS A 55 -8.26 12.60 18.05
CA LYS A 55 -9.33 13.45 18.62
C LYS A 55 -10.49 12.59 19.10
N PRO A 56 -10.95 12.77 20.35
CA PRO A 56 -12.12 12.05 20.85
C PRO A 56 -13.34 12.20 19.92
N GLY A 57 -13.92 11.06 19.51
CA GLY A 57 -15.11 11.04 18.63
C GLY A 57 -14.84 11.34 17.15
N ALA A 58 -13.59 11.55 16.73
CA ALA A 58 -13.27 11.75 15.31
C ALA A 58 -13.43 10.46 14.50
N ILE A 59 -13.11 9.33 15.12
CA ILE A 59 -13.27 7.99 14.54
C ILE A 59 -14.26 7.21 15.42
N ILE A 60 -15.30 6.65 14.80
CA ILE A 60 -16.45 6.04 15.51
C ILE A 60 -15.99 4.89 16.43
N ASP A 61 -15.11 4.03 15.94
CA ASP A 61 -14.60 2.86 16.67
C ASP A 61 -13.25 3.11 17.36
N GLY A 62 -12.72 4.34 17.29
CA GLY A 62 -11.43 4.72 17.86
C GLY A 62 -10.21 4.13 17.15
N SER A 63 -10.37 3.54 15.97
CA SER A 63 -9.24 3.01 15.19
C SER A 63 -8.28 4.11 14.74
N SER A 64 -7.01 3.75 14.55
CA SER A 64 -5.96 4.66 14.08
C SER A 64 -5.07 3.97 13.04
N GLY A 65 -4.24 4.75 12.35
CA GLY A 65 -3.22 4.24 11.44
C GLY A 65 -1.91 3.84 12.11
N ASP A 66 -1.85 3.76 13.45
CA ASP A 66 -0.58 3.57 14.18
C ASP A 66 0.08 2.22 13.88
N ILE A 67 -0.71 1.19 13.63
CA ILE A 67 -0.25 -0.14 13.20
C ILE A 67 -0.62 -0.37 11.75
N ALA A 68 -1.89 -0.14 11.37
CA ALA A 68 -2.43 -0.36 10.04
C ALA A 68 -2.12 -1.79 9.52
N CYS A 69 -1.49 -1.91 8.35
CA CYS A 69 -0.96 -3.17 7.82
C CYS A 69 0.49 -3.41 8.20
N ASP A 70 1.09 -2.49 8.94
CA ASP A 70 2.52 -2.51 9.32
C ASP A 70 3.47 -2.63 8.11
N HIS A 71 3.06 -2.03 6.99
CA HIS A 71 3.83 -2.08 5.74
C HIS A 71 5.25 -1.54 5.89
N TYR A 72 5.45 -0.57 6.81
CA TYR A 72 6.77 -0.01 7.08
C TYR A 72 7.80 -1.10 7.44
N HIS A 73 7.40 -2.10 8.22
CA HIS A 73 8.26 -3.21 8.63
C HIS A 73 8.12 -4.45 7.72
N ARG A 74 6.95 -4.61 7.09
CA ARG A 74 6.59 -5.82 6.32
C ARG A 74 6.63 -5.63 4.81
N MET A 75 7.25 -4.57 4.32
CA MET A 75 7.27 -4.17 2.91
C MET A 75 7.64 -5.33 1.97
N SER A 76 8.72 -6.05 2.27
CA SER A 76 9.18 -7.16 1.41
C SER A 76 8.19 -8.33 1.37
N GLU A 77 7.47 -8.61 2.47
CA GLU A 77 6.42 -9.62 2.51
C GLU A 77 5.23 -9.20 1.64
N ASP A 78 4.82 -7.94 1.74
CA ASP A 78 3.71 -7.40 0.96
C ASP A 78 4.03 -7.40 -0.54
N ILE A 79 5.26 -7.06 -0.94
CA ILE A 79 5.71 -7.14 -2.34
C ILE A 79 5.72 -8.60 -2.83
N ALA A 80 6.14 -9.54 -1.98
CA ALA A 80 6.08 -10.96 -2.32
C ALA A 80 4.63 -11.43 -2.56
N LEU A 81 3.67 -10.96 -1.75
CA LEU A 81 2.25 -11.23 -1.95
C LEU A 81 1.73 -10.62 -3.27
N MET A 82 2.08 -9.37 -3.58
CA MET A 82 1.72 -8.73 -4.85
C MET A 82 2.22 -9.54 -6.05
N LYS A 83 3.45 -10.03 -5.97
CA LYS A 83 4.04 -10.89 -7.00
C LYS A 83 3.29 -12.22 -7.13
N GLN A 84 2.92 -12.87 -6.02
CA GLN A 84 2.13 -14.11 -6.01
C GLN A 84 0.73 -13.91 -6.62
N LEU A 85 0.12 -12.75 -6.40
CA LEU A 85 -1.16 -12.35 -6.99
C LEU A 85 -1.05 -12.00 -8.49
N GLY A 86 0.16 -11.95 -9.06
CA GLY A 86 0.37 -11.61 -10.46
C GLY A 86 0.15 -10.13 -10.78
N LEU A 87 0.29 -9.24 -9.79
CA LEU A 87 0.18 -7.80 -10.03
C LEU A 87 1.37 -7.31 -10.86
N SER A 88 1.09 -6.45 -11.83
CA SER A 88 2.09 -5.82 -12.71
C SER A 88 2.31 -4.34 -12.41
N ALA A 89 1.49 -3.74 -11.54
CA ALA A 89 1.59 -2.35 -11.13
C ALA A 89 1.19 -2.15 -9.67
N TYR A 90 1.80 -1.18 -9.03
CA TYR A 90 1.44 -0.79 -7.67
C TYR A 90 1.50 0.73 -7.52
N ARG A 91 0.35 1.34 -7.17
CA ARG A 91 0.29 2.76 -6.84
C ARG A 91 0.31 2.94 -5.32
N PHE A 92 1.21 3.78 -4.84
CA PHE A 92 1.33 4.13 -3.44
C PHE A 92 1.62 5.62 -3.28
N SER A 93 1.32 6.18 -2.12
CA SER A 93 1.69 7.56 -1.78
C SER A 93 2.84 7.57 -0.78
N THR A 94 3.56 8.70 -0.71
CA THR A 94 4.49 8.95 0.38
C THR A 94 3.79 9.62 1.55
N ALA A 95 4.23 9.31 2.78
CA ALA A 95 3.92 10.13 3.95
C ALA A 95 4.90 11.32 3.97
N TRP A 96 4.41 12.52 3.68
CA TRP A 96 5.24 13.72 3.61
C TRP A 96 6.10 13.91 4.87
N THR A 97 5.49 13.71 6.05
CA THR A 97 6.18 13.85 7.34
C THR A 97 7.19 12.75 7.63
N ARG A 98 7.22 11.66 6.84
CA ARG A 98 8.30 10.67 6.90
C ARG A 98 9.55 11.17 6.20
N ILE A 99 9.39 11.97 5.15
CA ILE A 99 10.49 12.54 4.36
C ILE A 99 10.90 13.90 4.91
N ILE A 100 9.94 14.76 5.25
CA ILE A 100 10.16 16.09 5.81
C ILE A 100 9.35 16.22 7.11
N PRO A 101 9.91 15.82 8.27
CA PRO A 101 9.19 15.66 9.53
C PRO A 101 8.43 16.89 10.00
N ASP A 102 9.02 18.08 9.82
CA ASP A 102 8.42 19.35 10.23
C ASP A 102 7.55 20.00 9.14
N GLY A 103 7.29 19.27 8.03
CA GLY A 103 6.52 19.77 6.89
C GLY A 103 7.33 20.64 5.91
N SER A 104 8.45 21.20 6.34
CA SER A 104 9.41 21.97 5.56
C SER A 104 10.79 21.87 6.20
N GLY A 105 11.85 22.20 5.45
CA GLY A 105 13.23 22.19 5.97
C GLY A 105 13.97 20.89 5.68
N SER A 106 14.61 20.30 6.67
CA SER A 106 15.54 19.19 6.50
C SER A 106 14.87 17.90 6.06
N ILE A 107 15.52 17.17 5.16
CA ILE A 107 15.09 15.84 4.72
C ILE A 107 15.50 14.82 5.78
N ASN A 108 14.56 13.95 6.13
CA ASN A 108 14.82 12.74 6.91
C ASN A 108 15.31 11.63 5.97
N GLN A 109 16.59 11.34 6.02
CA GLN A 109 17.21 10.37 5.10
C GLN A 109 16.61 8.96 5.26
N ALA A 110 16.33 8.53 6.49
CA ALA A 110 15.73 7.21 6.73
C ALA A 110 14.35 7.06 6.07
N GLY A 111 13.54 8.13 6.07
CA GLY A 111 12.26 8.14 5.36
C GLY A 111 12.42 8.08 3.85
N LEU A 112 13.40 8.78 3.30
CA LEU A 112 13.70 8.74 1.87
C LEU A 112 14.23 7.35 1.45
N ASP A 113 15.10 6.77 2.24
CA ASP A 113 15.67 5.43 2.00
C ASP A 113 14.60 4.33 2.03
N PHE A 114 13.58 4.47 2.89
CA PHE A 114 12.44 3.55 2.91
C PHE A 114 11.72 3.52 1.54
N TYR A 115 11.37 4.68 0.99
CA TYR A 115 10.69 4.73 -0.32
C TYR A 115 11.60 4.33 -1.47
N SER A 116 12.89 4.65 -1.41
CA SER A 116 13.86 4.20 -2.41
C SER A 116 13.93 2.67 -2.45
N ARG A 117 14.04 2.02 -1.29
CA ARG A 117 14.03 0.57 -1.17
C ARG A 117 12.72 -0.03 -1.66
N LEU A 118 11.56 0.57 -1.33
CA LEU A 118 10.26 0.12 -1.83
C LEU A 118 10.23 0.11 -3.37
N ILE A 119 10.71 1.16 -4.01
CA ILE A 119 10.77 1.25 -5.48
C ILE A 119 11.71 0.18 -6.05
N ASP A 120 12.89 0.00 -5.47
CA ASP A 120 13.86 -0.99 -5.93
C ASP A 120 13.33 -2.43 -5.82
N GLU A 121 12.66 -2.76 -4.71
CA GLU A 121 12.06 -4.08 -4.52
C GLU A 121 10.88 -4.33 -5.47
N LEU A 122 10.04 -3.32 -5.74
CA LEU A 122 8.97 -3.42 -6.74
C LEU A 122 9.53 -3.69 -8.14
N LEU A 123 10.55 -2.94 -8.54
CA LEU A 123 11.21 -3.12 -9.84
C LEU A 123 11.86 -4.50 -9.96
N ALA A 124 12.53 -4.98 -8.91
CA ALA A 124 13.09 -6.33 -8.85
C ALA A 124 12.01 -7.43 -8.93
N ALA A 125 10.80 -7.14 -8.46
CA ALA A 125 9.63 -8.02 -8.57
C ALA A 125 8.91 -7.92 -9.92
N HIS A 126 9.36 -7.05 -10.85
CA HIS A 126 8.70 -6.71 -12.12
C HIS A 126 7.32 -6.05 -11.95
N ILE A 127 7.13 -5.30 -10.87
CA ILE A 127 5.92 -4.52 -10.60
C ILE A 127 6.23 -3.04 -10.86
N ALA A 128 5.50 -2.42 -11.78
CA ALA A 128 5.68 -1.01 -12.10
C ALA A 128 5.22 -0.10 -10.94
N PRO A 129 6.10 0.73 -10.36
CA PRO A 129 5.73 1.64 -9.28
C PRO A 129 5.05 2.90 -9.83
N PHE A 130 3.94 3.29 -9.21
CA PHE A 130 3.23 4.54 -9.46
C PHE A 130 3.22 5.37 -8.18
N LEU A 131 4.13 6.32 -8.08
CA LEU A 131 4.29 7.15 -6.89
C LEU A 131 3.34 8.35 -6.93
N THR A 132 2.58 8.52 -5.85
CA THR A 132 1.82 9.73 -5.55
C THR A 132 2.56 10.49 -4.44
N LEU A 133 2.92 11.74 -4.69
CA LEU A 133 3.71 12.53 -3.73
C LEU A 133 2.91 12.93 -2.49
N TYR A 134 1.60 13.10 -2.65
CA TYR A 134 0.68 13.37 -1.53
C TYR A 134 -0.74 12.98 -1.91
#